data_3c902d176c88e3dfc7d9c8d0548757b0
#
_entry.id   3c902d176c88e3dfc7d9c8d0548757b0
#
_cell.length_a   1.000
_cell.length_b   1.000
_cell.length_c   1.000
_cell.angle_alpha   90.00
_cell.angle_beta   90.00
_cell.angle_gamma   90.00
#
_symmetry.space_group_name_H-M   'P 1'
#
loop_
_entity.id
_entity.type
_entity.pdbx_description
1 polymer ?
#
loop_
_entity_poly.entity_id
_entity_poly.type
_entity_poly.pdbx_seq_one_letter_code
_entity_poly.pdbx_strand_id
1 'polypeptide(L)' 'MAEFVPVMSVADFRQLDDGEILEGYFDGFHGCPPPGSDRSRSFWHGWRNGRVDAGLAEPDLAQRVLEQEFRLFATAMH' A
#
# COMPACT_ATOMS: atom_id res chain seq x y z
N MET A 1 -19.92 -1.84 -6.65
CA MET A 1 -18.51 -2.10 -6.96
C MET A 1 -17.65 -1.45 -5.89
N ALA A 2 -16.81 -2.22 -5.26
CA ALA A 2 -15.96 -1.68 -4.20
C ALA A 2 -14.77 -0.95 -4.82
N GLU A 3 -14.63 0.32 -4.52
CA GLU A 3 -13.47 1.09 -4.92
C GLU A 3 -12.37 0.92 -3.87
N PHE A 4 -11.11 0.94 -4.32
CA PHE A 4 -10.00 0.93 -3.40
C PHE A 4 -9.98 2.25 -2.62
N VAL A 5 -9.98 2.14 -1.29
CA VAL A 5 -9.84 3.30 -0.40
C VAL A 5 -8.37 3.38 0.01
N PRO A 6 -7.65 4.43 -0.38
CA PRO A 6 -6.22 4.55 -0.05
C PRO A 6 -5.98 4.53 1.46
N VAL A 7 -4.84 3.94 1.85
CA VAL A 7 -4.41 3.88 3.25
C VAL A 7 -3.58 5.11 3.54
N MET A 8 -4.01 5.94 4.48
CA MET A 8 -3.38 7.21 4.80
C MET A 8 -2.88 7.32 6.24
N SER A 9 -3.14 6.33 7.08
CA SER A 9 -2.72 6.39 8.49
C SER A 9 -2.14 5.07 8.94
N VAL A 10 -1.26 5.11 9.95
CA VAL A 10 -0.67 3.91 10.54
C VAL A 10 -1.76 3.05 11.18
N ALA A 11 -2.74 3.66 11.84
CA ALA A 11 -3.85 2.93 12.44
C ALA A 11 -4.65 2.13 11.40
N ASP A 12 -4.91 2.74 10.25
CA ASP A 12 -5.60 2.08 9.14
C ASP A 12 -4.73 0.94 8.56
N PHE A 13 -3.46 1.20 8.36
CA PHE A 13 -2.50 0.20 7.86
C PHE A 13 -2.47 -1.04 8.75
N ARG A 14 -2.52 -0.86 10.07
CA ARG A 14 -2.44 -1.98 11.02
C ARG A 14 -3.63 -2.93 10.94
N GLN A 15 -4.71 -2.53 10.28
CA GLN A 15 -5.88 -3.38 10.07
C GLN A 15 -5.76 -4.25 8.82
N LEU A 16 -4.74 -4.05 8.02
CA LEU A 16 -4.53 -4.80 6.79
C LEU A 16 -3.90 -6.17 7.09
N ASP A 17 -4.08 -7.11 6.17
CA ASP A 17 -3.49 -8.44 6.24
C ASP A 17 -2.10 -8.42 5.63
N ASP A 18 -1.07 -8.73 6.42
CA ASP A 18 0.32 -8.68 5.99
C ASP A 18 0.62 -9.62 4.83
N GLY A 19 0.05 -10.82 4.85
CA GLY A 19 0.27 -11.79 3.78
C GLY A 19 -0.29 -11.32 2.45
N GLU A 20 -1.47 -10.73 2.46
CA GLU A 20 -2.08 -10.19 1.25
C GLU A 20 -1.37 -8.94 0.75
N ILE A 21 -0.86 -8.09 1.66
CA ILE A 21 -0.02 -6.96 1.27
C ILE A 21 1.21 -7.47 0.52
N LEU A 22 1.86 -8.50 1.04
CA LEU A 22 3.07 -9.05 0.43
C LEU A 22 2.79 -9.64 -0.95
N GLU A 23 1.70 -10.39 -1.11
CA GLU A 23 1.30 -10.94 -2.40
C GLU A 23 1.05 -9.82 -3.42
N GLY A 24 0.31 -8.80 -3.01
CA GLY A 24 0.05 -7.64 -3.86
C GLY A 24 1.33 -6.91 -4.22
N TYR A 25 2.23 -6.75 -3.26
CA TYR A 25 3.52 -6.10 -3.49
C TYR A 25 4.32 -6.78 -4.59
N PHE A 26 4.42 -8.11 -4.53
CA PHE A 26 5.15 -8.85 -5.56
C PHE A 26 4.51 -8.68 -6.94
N ASP A 27 3.18 -8.75 -7.02
CA ASP A 27 2.48 -8.54 -8.29
C ASP A 27 2.74 -7.13 -8.84
N GLY A 28 2.65 -6.11 -7.99
CA GLY A 28 2.92 -4.75 -8.41
C GLY A 28 4.36 -4.53 -8.84
N PHE A 29 5.29 -5.10 -8.09
CA PHE A 29 6.72 -5.00 -8.39
C PHE A 29 7.06 -5.64 -9.73
N HIS A 30 6.41 -6.71 -10.10
CA HIS A 30 6.63 -7.41 -11.37
C HIS A 30 5.81 -6.82 -12.53
N GLY A 31 5.09 -5.73 -12.29
CA GLY A 31 4.34 -5.05 -13.34
C GLY A 31 3.03 -5.73 -13.74
N CYS A 32 2.47 -6.58 -12.88
CA CYS A 32 1.17 -7.17 -13.14
C CYS A 32 0.09 -6.10 -13.25
N PRO A 33 -0.99 -6.36 -14.03
CA PRO A 33 -2.07 -5.38 -14.17
C PRO A 33 -2.78 -5.13 -12.83
N PRO A 34 -3.54 -4.03 -12.72
CA PRO A 34 -4.26 -3.71 -11.50
C PRO A 34 -5.15 -4.86 -11.04
N PRO A 35 -5.22 -5.12 -9.72
CA PRO A 35 -6.11 -6.13 -9.19
C PRO A 35 -7.58 -5.84 -9.51
N GLY A 36 -8.39 -6.89 -9.58
CA GLY A 36 -9.82 -6.73 -9.74
C GLY A 36 -10.50 -6.35 -8.44
N SER A 37 -11.80 -6.07 -8.53
CA SER A 37 -12.61 -5.72 -7.35
C SER A 37 -12.80 -6.88 -6.37
N ASP A 38 -12.40 -8.09 -6.75
CA ASP A 38 -12.43 -9.28 -5.92
C ASP A 38 -11.24 -9.39 -4.97
N ARG A 39 -10.23 -8.54 -5.14
CA ARG A 39 -9.06 -8.54 -4.27
C ARG A 39 -9.28 -7.64 -3.06
N SER A 40 -8.65 -8.01 -1.95
CA SER A 40 -8.77 -7.27 -0.71
C SER A 40 -8.07 -5.90 -0.80
N ARG A 41 -8.45 -5.02 0.10
CA ARG A 41 -7.79 -3.72 0.26
C ARG A 41 -6.30 -3.90 0.58
N SER A 42 -5.96 -4.93 1.36
CA SER A 42 -4.58 -5.25 1.68
C SER A 42 -3.76 -5.57 0.43
N PHE A 43 -4.31 -6.39 -0.46
CA PHE A 43 -3.66 -6.73 -1.72
C PHE A 43 -3.44 -5.47 -2.58
N TRP A 44 -4.46 -4.64 -2.72
CA TRP A 44 -4.38 -3.39 -3.48
C TRP A 44 -3.30 -2.47 -2.92
N HIS A 45 -3.23 -2.35 -1.59
CA HIS A 45 -2.21 -1.52 -0.95
C HIS A 45 -0.80 -2.02 -1.30
N GLY A 46 -0.58 -3.32 -1.18
CA GLY A 46 0.70 -3.92 -1.55
C GLY A 46 1.04 -3.71 -3.02
N TRP A 47 0.08 -3.95 -3.91
CA TRP A 47 0.27 -3.78 -5.34
C TRP A 47 0.71 -2.35 -5.70
N ARG A 48 0.06 -1.36 -5.12
CA ARG A 48 0.41 0.05 -5.36
C ARG A 48 1.83 0.36 -4.91
N ASN A 49 2.21 -0.13 -3.73
CA ASN A 49 3.56 0.08 -3.20
C ASN A 49 4.61 -0.65 -4.02
N GLY A 50 4.31 -1.87 -4.47
CA GLY A 50 5.22 -2.62 -5.32
C GLY A 50 5.53 -1.88 -6.63
N ARG A 51 4.53 -1.29 -7.25
CA ARG A 51 4.73 -0.51 -8.48
C ARG A 51 5.61 0.71 -8.24
N VAL A 52 5.43 1.39 -7.13
CA VAL A 52 6.26 2.55 -6.78
C VAL A 52 7.71 2.12 -6.57
N ASP A 53 7.92 1.06 -5.82
CA ASP A 53 9.27 0.56 -5.51
C ASP A 53 10.00 0.05 -6.76
N ALA A 54 9.26 -0.49 -7.72
CA ALA A 54 9.82 -0.94 -8.99
C ALA A 54 10.07 0.21 -9.99
N GLY A 55 9.69 1.43 -9.64
CA GLY A 55 9.82 2.58 -10.54
C GLY A 55 8.77 2.62 -11.64
N LEU A 56 7.69 1.86 -11.51
CA LEU A 56 6.62 1.80 -12.51
C LEU A 56 5.53 2.85 -12.29
N ALA A 57 5.50 3.46 -11.12
CA ALA A 57 4.53 4.49 -10.77
C ALA A 57 5.11 5.47 -9.77
N GLU A 58 4.57 6.69 -9.76
CA GLU A 58 4.92 7.68 -8.76
C GLU A 58 4.05 7.48 -7.52
N PRO A 59 4.58 7.72 -6.31
CA PRO A 59 3.75 7.67 -5.11
C PRO A 59 2.70 8.77 -5.14
N ASP A 60 1.46 8.44 -4.80
CA ASP A 60 0.39 9.42 -4.72
C ASP A 60 0.37 10.09 -3.33
N LEU A 61 -0.58 11.02 -3.15
CA LEU A 61 -0.70 11.77 -1.91
C LEU A 61 -0.90 10.84 -0.70
N ALA A 62 -1.77 9.84 -0.83
CA ALA A 62 -2.06 8.92 0.27
C ALA A 62 -0.81 8.14 0.68
N GLN A 63 -0.03 7.67 -0.29
CA GLN A 63 1.22 6.94 -0.02
C GLN A 63 2.25 7.84 0.66
N ARG A 64 2.35 9.09 0.24
CA ARG A 64 3.27 10.06 0.86
C ARG A 64 2.86 10.41 2.28
N VAL A 65 1.57 10.59 2.52
CA VAL A 65 1.05 10.89 3.85
C VAL A 65 1.31 9.72 4.80
N LEU A 66 1.05 8.49 4.35
CA LEU A 66 1.30 7.30 5.16
C LEU A 66 2.79 7.15 5.50
N GLU A 67 3.66 7.34 4.53
CA GLU A 67 5.11 7.26 4.74
C GLU A 67 5.55 8.28 5.78
N GLN A 68 5.07 9.51 5.67
CA GLN A 68 5.41 10.56 6.64
C GLN A 68 4.91 10.21 8.03
N GLU A 69 3.72 9.65 8.15
CA GLU A 69 3.18 9.24 9.44
C GLU A 69 4.01 8.14 10.08
N PHE A 70 4.47 7.17 9.29
CA PHE A 70 5.38 6.14 9.78
C PHE A 70 6.69 6.74 10.29
N ARG A 71 7.25 7.72 9.61
CA ARG A 71 8.48 8.39 10.05
C ARG A 71 8.27 9.12 11.37
N LEU A 72 7.16 9.82 11.52
CA LEU A 72 6.83 10.52 12.77
C LEU A 72 6.63 9.52 13.91
N PHE A 73 5.96 8.41 13.65
CA PHE A 73 5.75 7.36 14.63
C PHE A 73 7.07 6.76 15.08
N ALA A 74 7.95 6.43 14.13
CA ALA A 74 9.28 5.88 14.45
C ALA A 74 10.11 6.87 15.26
N THR A 75 10.06 8.16 14.92
CA THR A 75 10.78 9.20 15.67
C THR A 75 10.26 9.30 17.10
N ALA A 76 8.95 9.21 17.30
CA ALA A 76 8.35 9.28 18.63
C ALA A 76 8.70 8.07 19.51
N MET A 77 9.07 6.96 18.90
CA MET A 77 9.44 5.72 19.61
C MET A 77 10.90 5.72 20.11
N HIS A 78 11.68 6.69 19.71
CA HIS A 78 13.06 6.85 20.15
C HIS A 78 13.17 7.91 21.29
#